data_25234609bcd5e81a8cb94248b1cf3728
#
_entry.id   25234609bcd5e81a8cb94248b1cf3728
#
_cell.length_a   1.000
_cell.length_b   1.000
_cell.length_c   1.000
_cell.angle_alpha   90.00
_cell.angle_beta   90.00
_cell.angle_gamma   90.00
#
_symmetry.space_group_name_H-M   'P 1'
#
loop_
_entity.id
_entity.type
_entity.pdbx_description
1 polymer ?
#
loop_
_entity_poly.entity_id
_entity_poly.type
_entity_poly.pdbx_seq_one_letter_code
_entity_poly.pdbx_strand_id
1 'polypeptide(L)'
;MTISRREAISISGSTLAGLSLGVLTRENLLAQAPQQQAPWPDQLVERPLREGFPAPLPLNADGSAPEHPASEAGPITTPLMWKTADRQAPEIEFDYQKMKIKVDTRGLARLTGTMRFPDLERLPRVSHTFLLQCGAPNPRGIVKWTGVRFADFADMLGLIPGAHYCRFVASDRNYVDEDVATLRHPQVMLAWLMNDAPIPPKNGAPLRLIVPFRYGNRSIKAITEMMFATPGLPMPPLPA
;
A
#
# COMPACT_ATOMS: atom_id res chain seq x y z
N MET A 1 56.16 -9.99 -14.12
CA MET A 1 55.30 -8.90 -14.65
C MET A 1 53.99 -8.89 -13.86
N THR A 2 53.81 -7.96 -12.96
CA THR A 2 52.63 -7.88 -12.08
C THR A 2 51.64 -6.96 -12.74
N ILE A 3 50.52 -7.53 -13.19
CA ILE A 3 49.42 -6.79 -13.80
C ILE A 3 48.69 -6.02 -12.69
N SER A 4 48.40 -4.74 -12.92
CA SER A 4 47.69 -3.91 -11.92
C SER A 4 46.23 -4.30 -11.80
N ARG A 5 45.62 -4.03 -10.62
CA ARG A 5 44.18 -4.32 -10.37
C ARG A 5 43.23 -3.66 -11.39
N ARG A 6 43.63 -2.55 -11.97
CA ARG A 6 42.84 -1.85 -13.02
C ARG A 6 42.88 -2.59 -14.35
N GLU A 7 44.00 -3.18 -14.72
CA GLU A 7 44.13 -3.96 -15.95
C GLU A 7 43.42 -5.30 -15.86
N ALA A 8 43.38 -5.92 -14.68
CA ALA A 8 42.62 -7.16 -14.45
C ALA A 8 41.11 -6.98 -14.59
N ILE A 9 40.57 -5.80 -14.20
CA ILE A 9 39.13 -5.49 -14.34
C ILE A 9 38.75 -5.23 -15.80
N SER A 10 39.64 -4.62 -16.60
CA SER A 10 39.36 -4.38 -18.02
C SER A 10 39.42 -5.67 -18.86
N ILE A 11 40.23 -6.65 -18.47
CA ILE A 11 40.34 -7.94 -19.18
C ILE A 11 39.18 -8.88 -18.84
N SER A 12 38.67 -8.85 -17.60
CA SER A 12 37.52 -9.66 -17.22
C SER A 12 36.16 -9.13 -17.78
N GLY A 13 36.10 -7.84 -18.11
CA GLY A 13 34.89 -7.27 -18.75
C GLY A 13 34.69 -7.63 -20.21
N SER A 14 35.80 -7.96 -20.92
CA SER A 14 35.73 -8.24 -22.36
C SER A 14 35.48 -9.71 -22.70
N THR A 15 35.68 -10.65 -21.79
CA THR A 15 35.53 -12.09 -22.04
C THR A 15 34.17 -12.67 -21.67
N LEU A 16 33.33 -11.93 -20.94
CA LEU A 16 31.94 -12.35 -20.61
C LEU A 16 30.86 -11.92 -21.62
N ALA A 17 31.25 -11.07 -22.57
CA ALA A 17 30.31 -10.62 -23.63
C ALA A 17 30.16 -11.59 -24.81
N GLY A 18 30.86 -12.72 -24.80
CA GLY A 18 30.96 -13.61 -25.96
C GLY A 18 30.12 -14.88 -25.98
N LEU A 19 29.28 -15.15 -24.99
CA LEU A 19 28.57 -16.44 -24.86
C LEU A 19 27.04 -16.39 -24.75
N SER A 20 26.40 -15.27 -25.00
CA SER A 20 24.93 -15.25 -25.21
C SER A 20 24.63 -15.01 -26.67
N LEU A 21 24.44 -16.11 -27.42
CA LEU A 21 23.87 -16.12 -28.74
C LEU A 21 22.35 -15.83 -28.67
N GLY A 22 21.98 -14.62 -28.25
CA GLY A 22 20.70 -14.03 -28.52
C GLY A 22 20.94 -12.80 -29.40
N VAL A 23 20.31 -12.73 -30.56
CA VAL A 23 20.40 -11.57 -31.45
C VAL A 23 19.88 -10.35 -30.71
N LEU A 24 20.77 -9.66 -29.99
CA LEU A 24 20.49 -8.32 -29.48
C LEU A 24 20.57 -7.36 -30.65
N THR A 25 19.46 -6.95 -31.17
CA THR A 25 19.38 -5.88 -32.14
C THR A 25 19.90 -4.58 -31.52
N ARG A 26 20.50 -3.70 -32.33
CA ARG A 26 21.02 -2.40 -31.89
C ARG A 26 19.95 -1.57 -31.15
N GLU A 27 18.69 -1.77 -31.47
CA GLU A 27 17.54 -1.15 -30.81
C GLU A 27 17.32 -1.65 -29.36
N ASN A 28 17.52 -2.95 -29.09
CA ASN A 28 17.43 -3.51 -27.74
C ASN A 28 18.59 -3.09 -26.82
N LEU A 29 19.76 -2.82 -27.38
CA LEU A 29 20.89 -2.26 -26.63
C LEU A 29 20.68 -0.79 -26.27
N LEU A 30 20.03 -0.02 -27.14
CA LEU A 30 19.67 1.37 -26.87
C LEU A 30 18.56 1.51 -25.84
N ALA A 31 17.65 0.53 -25.78
CA ALA A 31 16.57 0.48 -24.78
C ALA A 31 17.09 0.13 -23.36
N GLN A 32 18.29 -0.44 -23.22
CA GLN A 32 18.91 -0.81 -21.95
C GLN A 32 20.01 0.16 -21.49
N ALA A 33 20.34 1.17 -22.27
CA ALA A 33 21.20 2.25 -21.78
C ALA A 33 20.53 2.94 -20.60
N PRO A 34 21.21 3.14 -19.45
CA PRO A 34 20.65 3.92 -18.37
C PRO A 34 20.26 5.28 -18.95
N GLN A 35 18.97 5.60 -18.91
CA GLN A 35 18.50 6.93 -19.27
C GLN A 35 19.20 7.88 -18.31
N GLN A 36 20.24 8.58 -18.79
CA GLN A 36 20.81 9.70 -18.08
C GLN A 36 19.68 10.68 -17.87
N GLN A 37 19.19 10.78 -16.64
CA GLN A 37 18.22 11.79 -16.29
C GLN A 37 18.83 13.13 -16.67
N ALA A 38 18.14 13.88 -17.53
CA ALA A 38 18.54 15.24 -17.82
C ALA A 38 18.77 16.00 -16.50
N PRO A 39 19.79 16.83 -16.39
CA PRO A 39 20.05 17.57 -15.17
C PRO A 39 18.79 18.33 -14.77
N TRP A 40 18.53 18.37 -13.47
CA TRP A 40 17.37 19.07 -12.93
C TRP A 40 17.49 20.56 -13.31
N PRO A 41 16.41 21.18 -13.88
CA PRO A 41 16.46 22.58 -14.26
C PRO A 41 16.71 23.48 -13.03
N ASP A 42 17.54 24.48 -13.19
CA ASP A 42 17.87 25.49 -12.16
C ASP A 42 16.80 26.59 -12.01
N GLN A 43 15.79 26.56 -12.86
CA GLN A 43 14.61 27.44 -12.83
C GLN A 43 13.35 26.66 -13.16
N LEU A 44 12.18 27.23 -12.85
CA LEU A 44 10.91 26.65 -13.23
C LEU A 44 10.78 26.61 -14.74
N VAL A 45 10.50 25.44 -15.28
CA VAL A 45 10.26 25.22 -16.71
C VAL A 45 8.89 24.61 -16.92
N GLU A 46 8.22 25.02 -17.98
CA GLU A 46 6.99 24.37 -18.40
C GLU A 46 7.30 23.00 -19.01
N ARG A 47 6.54 22.00 -18.59
CA ARG A 47 6.61 20.65 -19.13
C ARG A 47 5.22 20.19 -19.53
N PRO A 48 5.10 19.35 -20.59
CA PRO A 48 3.83 18.78 -20.94
C PRO A 48 3.26 17.98 -19.75
N LEU A 49 1.97 18.14 -19.52
CA LEU A 49 1.27 17.37 -18.50
C LEU A 49 1.31 15.87 -18.87
N ARG A 50 1.41 15.04 -17.84
CA ARG A 50 1.39 13.60 -18.04
C ARG A 50 0.00 13.19 -18.53
N GLU A 51 -0.04 12.49 -19.65
CA GLU A 51 -1.25 11.86 -20.18
C GLU A 51 -1.52 10.49 -19.50
N GLY A 52 -2.75 10.00 -19.64
CA GLY A 52 -3.09 8.65 -19.21
C GLY A 52 -3.38 8.52 -17.71
N PHE A 53 -4.02 9.50 -17.10
CA PHE A 53 -4.55 9.35 -15.76
C PHE A 53 -5.60 8.23 -15.70
N PRO A 54 -5.66 7.46 -14.58
CA PRO A 54 -6.73 6.48 -14.40
C PRO A 54 -8.10 7.17 -14.45
N ALA A 55 -9.11 6.45 -14.89
CA ALA A 55 -10.48 6.93 -14.83
C ALA A 55 -10.82 7.35 -13.39
N PRO A 56 -11.54 8.46 -13.20
CA PRO A 56 -11.98 8.88 -11.87
C PRO A 56 -12.74 7.76 -11.16
N LEU A 57 -12.59 7.69 -9.83
CA LEU A 57 -13.42 6.81 -9.03
C LEU A 57 -14.88 7.32 -9.07
N PRO A 58 -15.86 6.43 -9.17
CA PRO A 58 -17.27 6.80 -9.11
C PRO A 58 -17.66 7.13 -7.66
N LEU A 59 -17.40 8.37 -7.22
CA LEU A 59 -17.71 8.82 -5.89
C LEU A 59 -19.09 9.47 -5.83
N ASN A 60 -19.75 9.42 -4.66
CA ASN A 60 -20.94 10.19 -4.34
C ASN A 60 -20.61 11.69 -4.29
N ALA A 61 -21.63 12.54 -4.26
CA ALA A 61 -21.47 13.99 -4.21
C ALA A 61 -20.73 14.49 -2.95
N ASP A 62 -20.82 13.74 -1.85
CA ASP A 62 -20.10 14.00 -0.59
C ASP A 62 -18.66 13.45 -0.56
N GLY A 63 -18.21 12.84 -1.65
CA GLY A 63 -16.87 12.24 -1.77
C GLY A 63 -16.75 10.83 -1.20
N SER A 64 -17.81 10.26 -0.63
CA SER A 64 -17.82 8.87 -0.16
C SER A 64 -17.86 7.88 -1.34
N ALA A 65 -17.47 6.63 -1.10
CA ALA A 65 -17.60 5.58 -2.10
C ALA A 65 -19.04 5.03 -2.14
N PRO A 66 -19.64 4.82 -3.33
CA PRO A 66 -20.89 4.09 -3.43
C PRO A 66 -20.76 2.69 -2.84
N GLU A 67 -21.72 2.31 -2.00
CA GLU A 67 -21.80 0.95 -1.49
C GLU A 67 -22.66 0.10 -2.44
N HIS A 68 -22.18 -1.08 -2.78
CA HIS A 68 -22.83 -2.01 -3.68
C HIS A 68 -23.59 -3.08 -2.89
N PRO A 69 -24.66 -3.67 -3.47
CA PRO A 69 -25.28 -4.88 -2.91
C PRO A 69 -24.25 -6.00 -2.75
N ALA A 70 -24.35 -6.76 -1.66
CA ALA A 70 -23.44 -7.89 -1.41
C ALA A 70 -23.49 -8.96 -2.52
N SER A 71 -24.60 -9.05 -3.25
CA SER A 71 -24.76 -9.96 -4.40
C SER A 71 -23.88 -9.61 -5.61
N GLU A 72 -23.36 -8.38 -5.68
CA GLU A 72 -22.44 -7.94 -6.73
C GLU A 72 -20.99 -8.26 -6.40
N ALA A 73 -20.71 -8.73 -5.18
CA ALA A 73 -19.36 -9.06 -4.77
C ALA A 73 -18.79 -10.23 -5.59
N GLY A 74 -17.61 -10.04 -6.13
CA GLY A 74 -16.98 -11.01 -7.00
C GLY A 74 -15.45 -11.01 -6.88
N PRO A 75 -14.76 -11.73 -7.77
CA PRO A 75 -13.32 -11.79 -7.79
C PRO A 75 -12.72 -10.47 -8.30
N ILE A 76 -11.50 -10.18 -7.86
CA ILE A 76 -10.68 -9.12 -8.45
C ILE A 76 -10.14 -9.61 -9.80
N THR A 77 -10.26 -8.81 -10.85
CA THR A 77 -9.95 -9.19 -12.24
C THR A 77 -8.49 -9.57 -12.49
N THR A 78 -7.55 -9.01 -11.74
CA THR A 78 -6.13 -9.28 -11.88
C THR A 78 -5.50 -9.45 -10.50
N PRO A 79 -4.59 -10.43 -10.32
CA PRO A 79 -3.87 -10.60 -9.06
C PRO A 79 -3.09 -9.34 -8.70
N LEU A 80 -3.12 -9.00 -7.43
CA LEU A 80 -2.32 -7.90 -6.90
C LEU A 80 -0.85 -8.33 -6.85
N MET A 81 0.02 -7.54 -7.47
CA MET A 81 1.46 -7.78 -7.41
C MET A 81 2.03 -7.38 -6.04
N TRP A 82 3.05 -8.09 -5.60
CA TRP A 82 3.88 -7.73 -4.47
C TRP A 82 5.07 -6.89 -4.92
N LYS A 83 5.58 -6.04 -4.05
CA LYS A 83 6.80 -5.25 -4.30
C LYS A 83 8.08 -5.98 -3.88
N THR A 84 8.04 -7.29 -3.83
CA THR A 84 9.20 -8.18 -3.68
C THR A 84 9.93 -8.33 -5.01
N ALA A 85 11.20 -8.70 -4.98
CA ALA A 85 12.00 -8.87 -6.20
C ALA A 85 11.43 -9.93 -7.15
N ASP A 86 10.88 -11.01 -6.60
CA ASP A 86 10.25 -12.12 -7.32
C ASP A 86 8.73 -11.93 -7.53
N ARG A 87 8.17 -10.82 -7.00
CA ARG A 87 6.74 -10.50 -7.03
C ARG A 87 5.83 -11.52 -6.34
N GLN A 88 6.41 -12.41 -5.52
CA GLN A 88 5.68 -13.38 -4.72
C GLN A 88 5.28 -12.78 -3.37
N ALA A 89 4.28 -13.40 -2.73
CA ALA A 89 3.89 -13.03 -1.38
C ALA A 89 5.05 -13.32 -0.41
N PRO A 90 5.42 -12.36 0.46
CA PRO A 90 6.39 -12.62 1.52
C PRO A 90 5.91 -13.76 2.44
N GLU A 91 6.85 -14.51 2.98
CA GLU A 91 6.53 -15.52 3.98
C GLU A 91 6.20 -14.87 5.33
N ILE A 92 4.91 -14.81 5.63
CA ILE A 92 4.37 -14.31 6.90
C ILE A 92 3.24 -15.21 7.37
N GLU A 93 2.78 -15.00 8.60
CA GLU A 93 1.54 -15.62 9.07
C GLU A 93 0.32 -15.00 8.33
N PHE A 94 -0.34 -15.80 7.51
CA PHE A 94 -1.52 -15.37 6.74
C PHE A 94 -2.85 -15.64 7.45
N ASP A 95 -2.84 -16.49 8.49
CA ASP A 95 -4.02 -16.73 9.30
C ASP A 95 -4.29 -15.51 10.19
N TYR A 96 -5.39 -14.81 9.90
CA TYR A 96 -5.76 -13.61 10.65
C TYR A 96 -5.98 -13.91 12.16
N GLN A 97 -6.35 -15.14 12.53
CA GLN A 97 -6.53 -15.54 13.94
C GLN A 97 -5.19 -15.60 14.69
N LYS A 98 -4.09 -15.80 13.99
CA LYS A 98 -2.73 -15.86 14.55
C LYS A 98 -1.90 -14.60 14.29
N MET A 99 -2.46 -13.60 13.63
CA MET A 99 -1.73 -12.39 13.27
C MET A 99 -1.12 -11.68 14.49
N LYS A 100 0.02 -11.06 14.25
CA LYS A 100 0.72 -10.20 15.20
C LYS A 100 1.15 -8.95 14.46
N ILE A 101 0.56 -7.81 14.81
CA ILE A 101 0.80 -6.54 14.16
C ILE A 101 1.36 -5.56 15.17
N LYS A 102 2.51 -4.98 14.86
CA LYS A 102 3.11 -3.95 15.69
C LYS A 102 2.30 -2.67 15.58
N VAL A 103 1.87 -2.12 16.71
CA VAL A 103 1.19 -0.82 16.80
C VAL A 103 2.07 0.09 17.67
N ASP A 104 2.77 1.01 17.00
CA ASP A 104 3.63 1.99 17.64
C ASP A 104 2.91 3.34 17.68
N THR A 105 2.38 3.68 18.83
CA THR A 105 1.63 4.92 19.01
C THR A 105 2.49 6.11 19.39
N ARG A 106 3.78 5.92 19.66
CA ARG A 106 4.73 7.00 20.03
C ARG A 106 4.20 7.94 21.11
N GLY A 107 3.43 7.41 22.05
CA GLY A 107 2.81 8.22 23.12
C GLY A 107 1.56 9.01 22.69
N LEU A 108 1.06 8.79 21.47
CA LEU A 108 -0.13 9.46 20.95
C LEU A 108 -1.43 8.68 21.22
N ALA A 109 -1.35 7.58 21.97
CA ALA A 109 -2.50 6.80 22.42
C ALA A 109 -2.19 6.13 23.76
N ARG A 110 -3.23 5.64 24.44
CA ARG A 110 -3.10 4.92 25.73
C ARG A 110 -2.52 3.52 25.55
N LEU A 111 -2.81 2.84 24.43
CA LEU A 111 -2.35 1.49 24.13
C LEU A 111 -1.29 1.53 23.03
N THR A 112 -0.25 0.72 23.19
CA THR A 112 0.83 0.49 22.22
C THR A 112 1.35 -0.93 22.36
N GLY A 113 1.91 -1.51 21.30
CA GLY A 113 2.49 -2.85 21.38
C GLY A 113 2.06 -3.77 20.27
N THR A 114 1.92 -5.07 20.56
CA THR A 114 1.52 -6.07 19.56
C THR A 114 0.02 -6.30 19.60
N MET A 115 -0.69 -5.86 18.57
CA MET A 115 -2.09 -6.17 18.33
C MET A 115 -2.24 -7.61 17.81
N ARG A 116 -3.27 -8.30 18.30
CA ARG A 116 -3.67 -9.65 17.90
C ARG A 116 -5.14 -9.66 17.49
N PHE A 117 -5.60 -10.74 16.86
CA PHE A 117 -6.99 -10.85 16.41
C PHE A 117 -8.02 -10.63 17.55
N PRO A 118 -7.87 -11.19 18.79
CA PRO A 118 -8.81 -10.92 19.87
C PRO A 118 -8.97 -9.44 20.23
N ASP A 119 -8.01 -8.59 19.89
CA ASP A 119 -8.12 -7.14 20.12
C ASP A 119 -9.11 -6.50 19.13
N LEU A 120 -9.16 -6.99 17.89
CA LEU A 120 -10.12 -6.55 16.88
C LEU A 120 -11.49 -7.24 17.04
N GLU A 121 -11.51 -8.52 17.43
CA GLU A 121 -12.73 -9.32 17.53
C GLU A 121 -13.74 -8.75 18.52
N ARG A 122 -13.28 -8.04 19.57
CA ARG A 122 -14.15 -7.39 20.57
C ARG A 122 -14.77 -6.07 20.07
N LEU A 123 -14.33 -5.55 18.93
CA LEU A 123 -14.88 -4.33 18.33
C LEU A 123 -16.11 -4.64 17.47
N PRO A 124 -16.98 -3.67 17.22
CA PRO A 124 -18.12 -3.84 16.31
C PRO A 124 -17.68 -4.31 14.94
N ARG A 125 -18.12 -5.51 14.56
CA ARG A 125 -17.84 -6.08 13.25
C ARG A 125 -18.73 -5.45 12.20
N VAL A 126 -18.16 -4.99 11.10
CA VAL A 126 -18.86 -4.39 9.96
C VAL A 126 -18.51 -5.11 8.66
N SER A 127 -19.47 -5.05 7.72
CA SER A 127 -19.25 -5.55 6.35
C SER A 127 -19.73 -4.49 5.37
N HIS A 128 -18.89 -4.19 4.39
CA HIS A 128 -19.17 -3.24 3.32
C HIS A 128 -18.75 -3.81 1.98
N THR A 129 -19.49 -3.47 0.94
CA THR A 129 -19.20 -3.92 -0.43
C THR A 129 -18.86 -2.71 -1.30
N PHE A 130 -17.60 -2.62 -1.70
CA PHE A 130 -17.08 -1.49 -2.44
C PHE A 130 -16.36 -1.89 -3.72
N LEU A 131 -16.32 -0.99 -4.69
CA LEU A 131 -15.42 -1.09 -5.81
C LEU A 131 -13.98 -0.90 -5.35
N LEU A 132 -13.15 -1.92 -5.51
CA LEU A 132 -11.70 -1.78 -5.44
C LEU A 132 -11.17 -1.52 -6.86
N GLN A 133 -10.58 -0.35 -7.08
CA GLN A 133 -9.96 0.02 -8.35
C GLN A 133 -8.55 0.56 -8.11
N CYS A 134 -7.56 -0.01 -8.80
CA CYS A 134 -6.20 0.52 -8.81
C CYS A 134 -6.13 1.78 -9.69
N GLY A 135 -5.04 2.55 -9.55
CA GLY A 135 -4.74 3.68 -10.45
C GLY A 135 -4.48 3.27 -11.90
N ALA A 136 -4.18 1.99 -12.18
CA ALA A 136 -4.22 1.38 -13.49
C ALA A 136 -5.61 0.75 -13.73
N PRO A 137 -5.99 0.38 -14.98
CA PRO A 137 -7.27 -0.27 -15.27
C PRO A 137 -7.52 -1.54 -14.43
N ASN A 138 -6.46 -2.23 -14.03
CA ASN A 138 -6.48 -3.43 -13.21
C ASN A 138 -5.48 -3.29 -12.05
N PRO A 139 -5.71 -3.94 -10.90
CA PRO A 139 -6.88 -4.75 -10.58
C PRO A 139 -8.14 -3.92 -10.29
N ARG A 140 -9.29 -4.48 -10.62
CA ARG A 140 -10.60 -3.89 -10.38
C ARG A 140 -11.60 -5.00 -10.01
N GLY A 141 -12.51 -4.70 -9.09
CA GLY A 141 -13.60 -5.61 -8.72
C GLY A 141 -14.46 -5.04 -7.60
N ILE A 142 -15.72 -5.42 -7.56
CA ILE A 142 -16.61 -5.15 -6.44
C ILE A 142 -16.36 -6.25 -5.41
N VAL A 143 -16.02 -5.87 -4.18
CA VAL A 143 -15.57 -6.80 -3.14
C VAL A 143 -16.30 -6.49 -1.84
N LYS A 144 -16.82 -7.54 -1.20
CA LYS A 144 -17.34 -7.48 0.16
C LYS A 144 -16.18 -7.65 1.14
N TRP A 145 -15.94 -6.61 1.92
CA TRP A 145 -14.93 -6.61 2.98
C TRP A 145 -15.61 -6.74 4.33
N THR A 146 -15.04 -7.55 5.22
CA THR A 146 -15.51 -7.69 6.60
C THR A 146 -14.37 -7.48 7.57
N GLY A 147 -14.61 -6.68 8.58
CA GLY A 147 -13.60 -6.28 9.57
C GLY A 147 -14.18 -5.36 10.62
N VAL A 148 -13.41 -4.37 11.04
CA VAL A 148 -13.80 -3.33 12.00
C VAL A 148 -13.53 -1.96 11.41
N ARG A 149 -14.30 -0.94 11.80
CA ARG A 149 -13.99 0.44 11.40
C ARG A 149 -12.66 0.86 12.02
N PHE A 150 -11.89 1.62 11.27
CA PHE A 150 -10.66 2.19 11.83
C PHE A 150 -10.95 3.15 12.99
N ALA A 151 -12.07 3.87 12.94
CA ALA A 151 -12.50 4.76 14.02
C ALA A 151 -12.65 4.00 15.36
N ASP A 152 -13.34 2.84 15.35
CA ASP A 152 -13.53 2.01 16.55
C ASP A 152 -12.18 1.47 17.07
N PHE A 153 -11.27 1.11 16.17
CA PHE A 153 -9.91 0.70 16.54
C PHE A 153 -9.11 1.86 17.16
N ALA A 154 -9.18 3.06 16.59
CA ALA A 154 -8.51 4.25 17.12
C ALA A 154 -9.04 4.64 18.51
N ASP A 155 -10.34 4.50 18.73
CA ASP A 155 -10.98 4.77 20.02
C ASP A 155 -10.57 3.72 21.06
N MET A 156 -10.49 2.44 20.67
CA MET A 156 -9.95 1.37 21.54
C MET A 156 -8.51 1.67 21.97
N LEU A 157 -7.66 2.13 21.05
CA LEU A 157 -6.30 2.54 21.39
C LEU A 157 -6.28 3.74 22.35
N GLY A 158 -7.35 4.53 22.41
CA GLY A 158 -7.40 5.79 23.11
C GLY A 158 -6.52 6.85 22.47
N LEU A 159 -6.61 6.95 21.13
CA LEU A 159 -5.84 7.88 20.34
C LEU A 159 -6.20 9.32 20.69
N ILE A 160 -5.18 10.15 20.95
CA ILE A 160 -5.39 11.56 21.29
C ILE A 160 -5.60 12.42 20.03
N PRO A 161 -6.27 13.60 20.13
CA PRO A 161 -6.48 14.48 18.98
C PRO A 161 -5.21 14.97 18.29
N GLY A 162 -4.06 14.94 18.97
CA GLY A 162 -2.75 15.31 18.39
C GLY A 162 -2.14 14.24 17.49
N ALA A 163 -2.72 13.04 17.38
CA ALA A 163 -2.31 12.03 16.42
C ALA A 163 -2.86 12.37 15.05
N HIS A 164 -2.02 12.87 14.15
CA HIS A 164 -2.46 13.37 12.85
C HIS A 164 -2.29 12.36 11.72
N TYR A 165 -1.32 11.47 11.80
CA TYR A 165 -1.01 10.51 10.74
C TYR A 165 -0.84 9.10 11.29
N CYS A 166 -1.14 8.12 10.45
CA CYS A 166 -0.80 6.72 10.66
C CYS A 166 -0.06 6.19 9.44
N ARG A 167 1.15 5.69 9.64
CA ARG A 167 1.87 4.91 8.66
C ARG A 167 1.51 3.44 8.82
N PHE A 168 1.06 2.84 7.75
CA PHE A 168 0.86 1.39 7.64
C PHE A 168 2.01 0.80 6.84
N VAL A 169 2.66 -0.21 7.38
CA VAL A 169 3.75 -0.94 6.72
C VAL A 169 3.26 -2.34 6.37
N ALA A 170 3.46 -2.72 5.13
CA ALA A 170 3.14 -4.05 4.61
C ALA A 170 4.32 -5.01 4.75
N SER A 171 4.03 -6.31 4.64
CA SER A 171 5.04 -7.37 4.71
C SER A 171 6.10 -7.28 3.60
N ASP A 172 5.79 -6.69 2.46
CA ASP A 172 6.74 -6.42 1.36
C ASP A 172 7.48 -5.09 1.50
N ARG A 173 7.48 -4.50 2.70
CA ARG A 173 8.05 -3.19 3.05
C ARG A 173 7.44 -2.00 2.31
N ASN A 174 6.39 -2.20 1.53
CA ASN A 174 5.59 -1.10 1.05
C ASN A 174 4.91 -0.40 2.22
N TYR A 175 4.67 0.90 2.10
CA TYR A 175 3.95 1.64 3.12
C TYR A 175 3.00 2.67 2.50
N VAL A 176 2.03 3.06 3.29
CA VAL A 176 1.17 4.21 3.01
C VAL A 176 1.04 5.05 4.29
N ASP A 177 1.04 6.34 4.11
CA ASP A 177 0.72 7.31 5.16
C ASP A 177 -0.67 7.86 4.88
N GLU A 178 -1.54 7.80 5.89
CA GLU A 178 -2.87 8.38 5.85
C GLU A 178 -3.07 9.32 7.03
N ASP A 179 -3.79 10.41 6.81
CA ASP A 179 -4.21 11.27 7.90
C ASP A 179 -5.32 10.59 8.73
N VAL A 180 -5.29 10.82 10.04
CA VAL A 180 -6.22 10.20 10.99
C VAL A 180 -7.64 10.67 10.75
N ALA A 181 -7.86 11.88 10.22
CA ALA A 181 -9.21 12.35 9.89
C ALA A 181 -9.81 11.52 8.76
N THR A 182 -9.05 11.26 7.69
CA THR A 182 -9.44 10.34 6.62
C THR A 182 -9.69 8.92 7.16
N LEU A 183 -8.80 8.42 8.02
CA LEU A 183 -8.92 7.06 8.59
C LEU A 183 -10.16 6.90 9.47
N ARG A 184 -10.63 7.96 10.13
CA ARG A 184 -11.85 7.96 10.94
C ARG A 184 -13.15 8.06 10.12
N HIS A 185 -13.05 8.19 8.80
CA HIS A 185 -14.24 8.17 7.94
C HIS A 185 -15.01 6.83 8.11
N PRO A 186 -16.36 6.85 8.18
CA PRO A 186 -17.17 5.67 8.49
C PRO A 186 -16.95 4.46 7.56
N GLN A 187 -16.49 4.70 6.33
CA GLN A 187 -16.23 3.65 5.35
C GLN A 187 -14.81 3.06 5.44
N VAL A 188 -13.91 3.66 6.23
CA VAL A 188 -12.53 3.16 6.36
C VAL A 188 -12.48 2.05 7.39
N MET A 189 -11.87 0.92 7.02
CA MET A 189 -11.87 -0.26 7.86
C MET A 189 -10.57 -1.06 7.77
N LEU A 190 -10.32 -1.85 8.82
CA LEU A 190 -9.33 -2.91 8.87
C LEU A 190 -10.05 -4.23 8.60
N ALA A 191 -9.81 -4.84 7.44
CA ALA A 191 -10.51 -6.03 6.98
C ALA A 191 -9.63 -7.27 7.09
N TRP A 192 -10.22 -8.41 7.48
CA TRP A 192 -9.60 -9.74 7.49
C TRP A 192 -10.37 -10.79 6.70
N LEU A 193 -11.63 -10.48 6.26
CA LEU A 193 -12.36 -11.30 5.31
C LEU A 193 -12.63 -10.56 4.01
N MET A 194 -12.67 -11.32 2.93
CA MET A 194 -12.99 -10.91 1.57
C MET A 194 -14.02 -11.89 1.01
N ASN A 195 -15.19 -11.39 0.61
CA ASN A 195 -16.29 -12.22 0.09
C ASN A 195 -16.62 -13.40 1.04
N ASP A 196 -16.78 -13.07 2.33
CA ASP A 196 -17.10 -13.99 3.44
C ASP A 196 -16.07 -15.09 3.76
N ALA A 197 -14.90 -15.07 3.11
CA ALA A 197 -13.79 -15.97 3.38
C ALA A 197 -12.55 -15.20 3.89
N PRO A 198 -11.58 -15.85 4.56
CA PRO A 198 -10.30 -15.22 4.87
C PRO A 198 -9.67 -14.60 3.64
N ILE A 199 -9.09 -13.40 3.79
CA ILE A 199 -8.42 -12.74 2.66
C ILE A 199 -7.32 -13.66 2.14
N PRO A 200 -7.30 -13.99 0.84
CA PRO A 200 -6.20 -14.77 0.27
C PRO A 200 -4.86 -14.04 0.40
N PRO A 201 -3.71 -14.73 0.56
CA PRO A 201 -2.39 -14.12 0.63
C PRO A 201 -2.16 -13.05 -0.44
N LYS A 202 -2.39 -13.38 -1.71
CA LYS A 202 -2.27 -12.45 -2.86
C LYS A 202 -3.13 -11.19 -2.74
N ASN A 203 -4.23 -11.25 -1.97
CA ASN A 203 -5.16 -10.14 -1.79
C ASN A 203 -4.90 -9.34 -0.50
N GLY A 204 -3.94 -9.76 0.33
CA GLY A 204 -3.45 -8.98 1.45
C GLY A 204 -3.76 -9.52 2.84
N ALA A 205 -3.88 -10.86 3.01
CA ALA A 205 -3.89 -11.47 4.34
C ALA A 205 -2.64 -11.08 5.15
N PRO A 206 -2.68 -11.09 6.48
CA PRO A 206 -3.83 -11.40 7.33
C PRO A 206 -4.78 -10.23 7.56
N LEU A 207 -4.32 -8.98 7.38
CA LEU A 207 -5.06 -7.76 7.61
C LEU A 207 -4.81 -6.74 6.51
N ARG A 208 -5.87 -6.10 6.06
CA ARG A 208 -5.83 -5.09 5.01
C ARG A 208 -6.54 -3.81 5.43
N LEU A 209 -5.95 -2.65 5.11
CA LEU A 209 -6.65 -1.37 5.17
C LEU A 209 -7.56 -1.25 3.93
N ILE A 210 -8.77 -0.76 4.12
CA ILE A 210 -9.72 -0.43 3.06
C ILE A 210 -10.05 1.05 3.16
N VAL A 211 -9.71 1.81 2.12
CA VAL A 211 -10.07 3.23 1.94
C VAL A 211 -10.82 3.33 0.61
N PRO A 212 -12.14 3.11 0.59
CA PRO A 212 -12.88 2.83 -0.65
C PRO A 212 -13.00 4.03 -1.58
N PHE A 213 -12.93 5.25 -1.07
CA PHE A 213 -12.95 6.51 -1.83
C PHE A 213 -11.56 6.95 -2.31
N ARG A 214 -10.57 6.05 -2.24
CA ARG A 214 -9.23 6.23 -2.79
C ARG A 214 -8.89 5.06 -3.72
N TYR A 215 -7.95 5.27 -4.63
CA TYR A 215 -7.45 4.17 -5.45
C TYR A 215 -6.82 3.07 -4.59
N GLY A 216 -6.89 1.83 -5.08
CA GLY A 216 -6.53 0.63 -4.33
C GLY A 216 -5.10 0.59 -3.78
N ASN A 217 -4.19 1.44 -4.28
CA ASN A 217 -2.85 1.59 -3.70
C ASN A 217 -2.87 2.21 -2.29
N ARG A 218 -3.96 2.92 -1.92
CA ARG A 218 -4.15 3.45 -0.56
C ARG A 218 -4.73 2.40 0.40
N SER A 219 -5.37 1.36 -0.14
CA SER A 219 -5.88 0.20 0.61
C SER A 219 -4.78 -0.84 0.76
N ILE A 220 -3.77 -0.54 1.59
CA ILE A 220 -2.57 -1.36 1.75
C ILE A 220 -2.89 -2.76 2.27
N LYS A 221 -2.20 -3.77 1.73
CA LYS A 221 -2.37 -5.19 2.02
C LYS A 221 -1.33 -5.73 3.00
N ALA A 222 -1.65 -6.82 3.69
CA ALA A 222 -0.72 -7.56 4.56
C ALA A 222 0.02 -6.66 5.56
N ILE A 223 -0.74 -5.91 6.34
CA ILE A 223 -0.22 -4.98 7.34
C ILE A 223 0.56 -5.76 8.40
N THR A 224 1.79 -5.34 8.67
CA THR A 224 2.65 -5.87 9.73
C THR A 224 2.94 -4.84 10.82
N GLU A 225 2.82 -3.54 10.48
CA GLU A 225 3.07 -2.45 11.44
C GLU A 225 2.16 -1.27 11.17
N MET A 226 1.72 -0.61 12.23
CA MET A 226 1.06 0.69 12.24
C MET A 226 1.85 1.62 13.13
N MET A 227 2.18 2.82 12.65
CA MET A 227 2.95 3.80 13.38
C MET A 227 2.21 5.14 13.35
N PHE A 228 1.82 5.64 14.53
CA PHE A 228 1.18 6.94 14.63
C PHE A 228 2.20 8.07 14.74
N ALA A 229 1.88 9.21 14.19
CA ALA A 229 2.74 10.38 14.18
C ALA A 229 1.94 11.69 14.26
N THR A 230 2.66 12.72 14.72
CA THR A 230 2.21 14.10 14.70
C THR A 230 3.28 14.95 13.98
N PRO A 231 2.95 16.07 13.37
CA PRO A 231 3.94 16.97 12.75
C PRO A 231 4.86 17.69 13.75
N GLY A 232 4.93 17.24 15.01
CA GLY A 232 5.88 17.71 16.02
C GLY A 232 5.28 18.71 17.01
N LEU A 233 4.73 19.79 16.58
CA LEU A 233 4.04 20.75 17.44
C LEU A 233 2.52 20.58 17.32
N PRO A 234 1.76 20.74 18.42
CA PRO A 234 0.31 20.81 18.33
C PRO A 234 -0.08 21.90 17.35
N MET A 235 -0.87 21.55 16.34
CA MET A 235 -1.45 22.56 15.47
C MET A 235 -2.48 23.36 16.26
N PRO A 236 -2.44 24.69 16.24
CA PRO A 236 -3.51 25.47 16.82
C PRO A 236 -4.81 25.14 16.06
N PRO A 237 -5.97 25.24 16.72
CA PRO A 237 -7.24 25.07 16.04
C PRO A 237 -7.33 26.03 14.86
N LEU A 238 -7.90 25.57 13.75
CA LEU A 238 -8.14 26.44 12.61
C LEU A 238 -9.07 27.60 13.04
N PRO A 239 -8.84 28.80 12.53
CA PRO A 239 -9.77 29.92 12.75
C PRO A 239 -11.17 29.53 12.28
N ALA A 240 -12.19 29.92 13.05
CA ALA A 240 -13.59 29.68 12.71
C ALA A 240 -14.02 30.50 11.49
#